data_d513b36ad503d322493dc874d646345f
#
_entry.id   d513b36ad503d322493dc874d646345f
#
_cell.length_a   1.000
_cell.length_b   1.000
_cell.length_c   1.000
_cell.angle_alpha   90.00
_cell.angle_beta   90.00
_cell.angle_gamma   90.00
#
_symmetry.space_group_name_H-M   'P 1'
#
loop_
_entity.id
_entity.type
_entity.pdbx_description
1 polymer ?
#
loop_
_entity_poly.entity_id
_entity_poly.type
_entity_poly.pdbx_seq_one_letter_code
_entity_poly.pdbx_strand_id
1 'polypeptide(L)'
;MLLSKLPVAKAAELLGKLPGPEARKISYAVSLTGQVTPDAVDRIGLSLAAQFEHEPLRAFEDDPVERLGAILNIANSEMRDRLLAGLAEEDKAFGQRLKKAIFTFVHIPARVGPVDVPKLIRDVDPETMLIALAFAVKSGDESLHGTAEFILTNISKRMAEGLREEIAEKASIKAKDGETAMNAVIASIGNLQAAGELTLIVEDEEEDED
;
A
#
# COMPACT_ATOMS: atom_id res chain seq x y z
N MET A 1 -10.64 7.42 31.91
CA MET A 1 -11.91 6.72 32.21
C MET A 1 -12.08 5.48 31.35
N LEU A 2 -12.16 5.57 30.00
CA LEU A 2 -12.41 4.42 29.13
C LEU A 2 -11.39 3.29 29.38
N LEU A 3 -10.08 3.60 29.39
CA LEU A 3 -9.03 2.63 29.65
C LEU A 3 -9.16 1.91 30.99
N SER A 4 -9.66 2.60 32.02
CA SER A 4 -9.88 2.01 33.36
C SER A 4 -11.03 0.99 33.41
N LYS A 5 -11.86 0.93 32.37
CA LYS A 5 -12.96 -0.03 32.22
C LYS A 5 -12.65 -1.20 31.31
N LEU A 6 -11.57 -1.11 30.53
CA LEU A 6 -11.14 -2.17 29.64
C LEU A 6 -10.34 -3.25 30.38
N PRO A 7 -10.34 -4.50 29.89
CA PRO A 7 -9.38 -5.52 30.31
C PRO A 7 -7.93 -5.00 30.13
N VAL A 8 -7.06 -5.33 31.08
CA VAL A 8 -5.68 -4.79 31.14
C VAL A 8 -4.92 -5.00 29.81
N ALA A 9 -5.04 -6.19 29.21
CA ALA A 9 -4.38 -6.51 27.95
C ALA A 9 -4.83 -5.56 26.82
N LYS A 10 -6.14 -5.27 26.72
CA LYS A 10 -6.69 -4.39 25.69
C LYS A 10 -6.34 -2.92 25.94
N ALA A 11 -6.28 -2.50 27.20
CA ALA A 11 -5.83 -1.16 27.57
C ALA A 11 -4.33 -0.95 27.20
N ALA A 12 -3.49 -1.95 27.44
CA ALA A 12 -2.07 -1.93 27.08
C ALA A 12 -1.87 -1.87 25.55
N GLU A 13 -2.63 -2.66 24.79
CA GLU A 13 -2.60 -2.62 23.32
C GLU A 13 -2.95 -1.24 22.78
N LEU A 14 -4.04 -0.63 23.29
CA LEU A 14 -4.46 0.70 22.88
C LEU A 14 -3.43 1.78 23.22
N LEU A 15 -2.82 1.71 24.41
CA LEU A 15 -1.77 2.65 24.79
C LEU A 15 -0.53 2.51 23.89
N GLY A 16 -0.21 1.30 23.46
CA GLY A 16 0.91 1.04 22.55
C GLY A 16 0.71 1.60 21.13
N LYS A 17 -0.54 1.82 20.71
CA LYS A 17 -0.89 2.42 19.41
C LYS A 17 -0.87 3.95 19.41
N LEU A 18 -0.74 4.57 20.57
CA LEU A 18 -0.75 6.04 20.69
C LEU A 18 0.65 6.63 20.62
N PRO A 19 0.79 7.85 20.04
CA PRO A 19 2.04 8.61 20.13
C PRO A 19 2.47 8.80 21.57
N GLY A 20 3.80 8.74 21.84
CA GLY A 20 4.34 8.77 23.18
C GLY A 20 3.85 9.93 24.09
N PRO A 21 3.72 11.19 23.58
CA PRO A 21 3.17 12.30 24.36
C PRO A 21 1.71 12.09 24.77
N GLU A 22 0.90 11.51 23.90
CA GLU A 22 -0.53 11.23 24.16
C GLU A 22 -0.68 10.06 25.13
N ALA A 23 0.06 8.98 24.92
CA ALA A 23 0.09 7.84 25.84
C ALA A 23 0.43 8.27 27.27
N ARG A 24 1.40 9.19 27.45
CA ARG A 24 1.76 9.75 28.75
C ARG A 24 0.62 10.58 29.38
N LYS A 25 -0.03 11.46 28.61
CA LYS A 25 -1.18 12.24 29.08
C LYS A 25 -2.32 11.34 29.55
N ILE A 26 -2.63 10.32 28.77
CA ILE A 26 -3.71 9.38 29.07
C ILE A 26 -3.36 8.51 30.28
N SER A 27 -2.12 8.03 30.40
CA SER A 27 -1.66 7.28 31.58
C SER A 27 -1.74 8.11 32.86
N TYR A 28 -1.34 9.38 32.78
CA TYR A 28 -1.49 10.30 33.91
C TYR A 28 -2.97 10.54 34.26
N ALA A 29 -3.84 10.72 33.26
CA ALA A 29 -5.27 10.87 33.48
C ALA A 29 -5.90 9.63 34.14
N VAL A 30 -5.41 8.42 33.85
CA VAL A 30 -5.85 7.18 34.53
C VAL A 30 -5.55 7.23 36.02
N SER A 31 -4.37 7.76 36.43
CA SER A 31 -4.01 7.87 37.86
C SER A 31 -4.93 8.81 38.66
N LEU A 32 -5.63 9.71 37.97
CA LEU A 32 -6.56 10.66 38.60
C LEU A 32 -8.01 10.11 38.77
N THR A 33 -8.24 8.89 38.28
CA THR A 33 -9.61 8.30 38.28
C THR A 33 -10.02 7.65 39.62
N GLY A 34 -9.16 7.64 40.63
CA GLY A 34 -9.42 6.92 41.90
C GLY A 34 -10.63 7.40 42.69
N GLN A 35 -11.10 8.65 42.48
CA GLN A 35 -12.26 9.23 43.20
C GLN A 35 -13.48 9.39 42.28
N VAL A 36 -13.50 8.83 41.10
CA VAL A 36 -14.63 8.95 40.17
C VAL A 36 -15.78 8.06 40.64
N THR A 37 -16.95 8.65 40.82
CA THR A 37 -18.15 7.95 41.28
C THR A 37 -18.76 7.09 40.15
N PRO A 38 -19.47 5.98 40.49
CA PRO A 38 -20.19 5.17 39.51
C PRO A 38 -21.13 6.00 38.62
N ASP A 39 -21.88 6.92 39.21
CA ASP A 39 -22.82 7.81 38.52
C ASP A 39 -22.11 8.72 37.48
N ALA A 40 -20.89 9.18 37.77
CA ALA A 40 -20.09 9.92 36.79
C ALA A 40 -19.63 9.04 35.65
N VAL A 41 -19.31 7.78 35.91
CA VAL A 41 -18.94 6.79 34.87
C VAL A 41 -20.13 6.55 33.92
N ASP A 42 -21.33 6.35 34.48
CA ASP A 42 -22.53 6.08 33.68
C ASP A 42 -22.90 7.28 32.79
N ARG A 43 -22.83 8.51 33.32
CA ARG A 43 -23.07 9.72 32.55
C ARG A 43 -22.07 9.91 31.42
N ILE A 44 -20.79 9.63 31.65
CA ILE A 44 -19.76 9.67 30.60
C ILE A 44 -20.01 8.57 29.57
N GLY A 45 -20.40 7.37 30.01
CA GLY A 45 -20.75 6.26 29.11
C GLY A 45 -21.91 6.62 28.19
N LEU A 46 -23.01 7.19 28.75
CA LEU A 46 -24.14 7.66 27.94
C LEU A 46 -23.76 8.77 26.97
N SER A 47 -22.93 9.73 27.39
CA SER A 47 -22.44 10.79 26.50
C SER A 47 -21.60 10.25 25.36
N LEU A 48 -20.74 9.27 25.60
CA LEU A 48 -19.96 8.61 24.58
C LEU A 48 -20.85 7.79 23.63
N ALA A 49 -21.79 7.01 24.16
CA ALA A 49 -22.74 6.24 23.36
C ALA A 49 -23.52 7.15 22.40
N ALA A 50 -24.02 8.29 22.89
CA ALA A 50 -24.72 9.26 22.05
C ALA A 50 -23.84 9.85 20.93
N GLN A 51 -22.55 9.98 21.15
CA GLN A 51 -21.62 10.42 20.09
C GLN A 51 -21.41 9.33 19.04
N PHE A 52 -21.31 8.06 19.44
CA PHE A 52 -21.18 6.94 18.50
C PHE A 52 -22.47 6.62 17.75
N GLU A 53 -23.64 6.86 18.34
CA GLU A 53 -24.94 6.71 17.65
C GLU A 53 -25.10 7.66 16.44
N HIS A 54 -24.33 8.77 16.41
CA HIS A 54 -24.35 9.73 15.30
C HIS A 54 -23.27 9.44 14.25
N GLU A 55 -22.33 8.53 14.48
CA GLU A 55 -21.42 8.06 13.45
C GLU A 55 -22.13 7.02 12.57
N PRO A 56 -22.33 7.31 11.27
CA PRO A 56 -22.92 6.32 10.38
C PRO A 56 -22.01 5.08 10.35
N LEU A 57 -22.63 3.91 10.57
CA LEU A 57 -21.92 2.63 10.40
C LEU A 57 -21.32 2.58 9.00
N ARG A 58 -20.01 2.57 8.92
CA ARG A 58 -19.33 2.41 7.62
C ARG A 58 -19.51 0.97 7.16
N ALA A 59 -20.11 0.81 5.98
CA ALA A 59 -20.28 -0.51 5.35
C ALA A 59 -18.91 -1.09 4.89
N PHE A 60 -17.91 -0.26 4.78
CA PHE A 60 -16.56 -0.61 4.35
C PHE A 60 -15.54 0.04 5.27
N GLU A 61 -14.55 -0.74 5.72
CA GLU A 61 -13.49 -0.28 6.63
C GLU A 61 -12.41 0.50 5.89
N ASP A 62 -12.09 0.09 4.64
CA ASP A 62 -11.05 0.70 3.83
C ASP A 62 -11.47 2.03 3.22
N ASP A 63 -10.51 2.94 3.04
CA ASP A 63 -10.72 4.20 2.32
C ASP A 63 -11.17 3.93 0.87
N PRO A 64 -12.19 4.64 0.35
CA PRO A 64 -12.65 4.48 -1.02
C PRO A 64 -11.57 4.64 -2.08
N VAL A 65 -10.57 5.51 -1.84
CA VAL A 65 -9.43 5.73 -2.74
C VAL A 65 -8.53 4.50 -2.78
N GLU A 66 -8.22 3.92 -1.61
CA GLU A 66 -7.39 2.71 -1.53
C GLU A 66 -8.06 1.53 -2.23
N ARG A 67 -9.36 1.34 -1.99
CA ARG A 67 -10.14 0.26 -2.63
C ARG A 67 -10.21 0.43 -4.14
N LEU A 68 -10.47 1.64 -4.62
CA LEU A 68 -10.50 1.90 -6.06
C LEU A 68 -9.11 1.78 -6.67
N GLY A 69 -8.06 2.24 -5.98
CA GLY A 69 -6.66 2.06 -6.36
C GLY A 69 -6.29 0.59 -6.53
N ALA A 70 -6.67 -0.25 -5.57
CA ALA A 70 -6.45 -1.70 -5.64
C ALA A 70 -7.16 -2.34 -6.85
N ILE A 71 -8.38 -1.92 -7.16
CA ILE A 71 -9.11 -2.38 -8.37
C ILE A 71 -8.37 -1.95 -9.64
N LEU A 72 -7.93 -0.69 -9.71
CA LEU A 72 -7.26 -0.14 -10.89
C LEU A 72 -5.84 -0.70 -11.08
N ASN A 73 -5.19 -1.18 -10.03
CA ASN A 73 -3.90 -1.86 -10.13
C ASN A 73 -3.99 -3.16 -10.95
N ILE A 74 -5.13 -3.84 -10.92
CA ILE A 74 -5.37 -5.10 -11.64
C ILE A 74 -5.98 -4.84 -13.04
N ALA A 75 -6.55 -3.66 -13.27
CA ALA A 75 -7.12 -3.28 -14.56
C ALA A 75 -6.02 -3.17 -15.63
N ASN A 76 -6.41 -3.36 -16.90
CA ASN A 76 -5.49 -3.08 -18.00
C ASN A 76 -5.17 -1.58 -18.08
N SER A 77 -4.01 -1.25 -18.63
CA SER A 77 -3.49 0.12 -18.69
C SER A 77 -4.46 1.09 -19.38
N GLU A 78 -5.03 0.71 -20.52
CA GLU A 78 -5.95 1.55 -21.28
C GLU A 78 -7.23 1.92 -20.49
N MET A 79 -7.83 0.93 -19.80
CA MET A 79 -9.01 1.17 -18.97
C MET A 79 -8.65 2.07 -17.77
N ARG A 80 -7.54 1.77 -17.10
CA ARG A 80 -7.06 2.55 -15.96
C ARG A 80 -6.85 4.02 -16.32
N ASP A 81 -6.12 4.27 -17.40
CA ASP A 81 -5.78 5.64 -17.82
C ASP A 81 -7.04 6.41 -18.24
N ARG A 82 -7.97 5.77 -18.92
CA ARG A 82 -9.27 6.37 -19.29
C ARG A 82 -10.10 6.73 -18.06
N LEU A 83 -10.16 5.85 -17.05
CA LEU A 83 -10.90 6.11 -15.81
C LEU A 83 -10.25 7.22 -14.99
N LEU A 84 -8.91 7.23 -14.89
CA LEU A 84 -8.20 8.29 -14.19
C LEU A 84 -8.40 9.65 -14.84
N ALA A 85 -8.36 9.72 -16.18
CA ALA A 85 -8.62 10.96 -16.91
C ALA A 85 -10.04 11.48 -16.64
N GLY A 86 -11.06 10.62 -16.77
CA GLY A 86 -12.45 11.00 -16.52
C GLY A 86 -12.70 11.44 -15.07
N LEU A 87 -12.16 10.71 -14.09
CA LEU A 87 -12.30 11.07 -12.68
C LEU A 87 -11.57 12.38 -12.32
N ALA A 88 -10.43 12.66 -12.95
CA ALA A 88 -9.71 13.92 -12.75
C ALA A 88 -10.45 15.12 -13.34
N GLU A 89 -11.29 14.92 -14.39
CA GLU A 89 -12.16 15.97 -14.93
C GLU A 89 -13.37 16.23 -14.01
N GLU A 90 -13.93 15.19 -13.37
CA GLU A 90 -15.07 15.33 -12.46
C GLU A 90 -14.69 15.86 -11.08
N ASP A 91 -13.61 15.30 -10.49
CA ASP A 91 -13.07 15.68 -9.19
C ASP A 91 -11.53 15.59 -9.22
N LYS A 92 -10.90 16.75 -9.42
CA LYS A 92 -9.43 16.85 -9.52
C LYS A 92 -8.73 16.35 -8.25
N ALA A 93 -9.27 16.68 -7.07
CA ALA A 93 -8.66 16.29 -5.79
C ALA A 93 -8.74 14.77 -5.58
N PHE A 94 -9.90 14.17 -5.87
CA PHE A 94 -10.09 12.73 -5.81
C PHE A 94 -9.20 12.01 -6.84
N GLY A 95 -9.15 12.51 -8.08
CA GLY A 95 -8.32 11.95 -9.14
C GLY A 95 -6.82 11.97 -8.78
N GLN A 96 -6.33 13.03 -8.15
CA GLN A 96 -4.94 13.11 -7.67
C GLN A 96 -4.66 12.12 -6.53
N ARG A 97 -5.54 12.02 -5.55
CA ARG A 97 -5.42 11.02 -4.47
C ARG A 97 -5.42 9.60 -5.01
N LEU A 98 -6.31 9.32 -5.96
CA LEU A 98 -6.40 8.01 -6.61
C LEU A 98 -5.14 7.67 -7.40
N LYS A 99 -4.58 8.64 -8.13
CA LYS A 99 -3.32 8.47 -8.86
C LYS A 99 -2.16 8.12 -7.92
N LYS A 100 -2.10 8.74 -6.73
CA LYS A 100 -1.10 8.40 -5.70
C LYS A 100 -1.31 7.01 -5.10
N ALA A 101 -2.56 6.55 -4.98
CA ALA A 101 -2.89 5.23 -4.45
C ALA A 101 -2.62 4.08 -5.45
N ILE A 102 -2.50 4.39 -6.73
CA ILE A 102 -2.19 3.41 -7.76
C ILE A 102 -0.72 3.02 -7.70
N PHE A 103 -0.48 1.71 -7.63
CA PHE A 103 0.84 1.13 -7.67
C PHE A 103 0.93 0.13 -8.83
N THR A 104 1.69 0.45 -9.85
CA THR A 104 1.89 -0.37 -11.06
C THR A 104 3.36 -0.70 -11.25
N PHE A 105 3.67 -1.53 -12.24
CA PHE A 105 5.02 -2.01 -12.49
C PHE A 105 6.05 -0.88 -12.63
N VAL A 106 5.69 0.23 -13.26
CA VAL A 106 6.58 1.40 -13.44
C VAL A 106 6.93 2.13 -12.14
N HIS A 107 6.17 1.91 -11.07
CA HIS A 107 6.42 2.54 -9.77
C HIS A 107 7.39 1.73 -8.88
N ILE A 108 7.78 0.52 -9.30
CA ILE A 108 8.68 -0.34 -8.51
C ILE A 108 10.00 0.36 -8.17
N PRO A 109 10.71 1.04 -9.08
CA PRO A 109 11.99 1.69 -8.76
C PRO A 109 11.89 2.77 -7.69
N ALA A 110 10.78 3.51 -7.65
CA ALA A 110 10.57 4.59 -6.69
C ALA A 110 10.09 4.08 -5.32
N ARG A 111 9.35 2.97 -5.29
CA ARG A 111 8.62 2.55 -4.10
C ARG A 111 9.09 1.23 -3.48
N VAL A 112 9.94 0.46 -4.15
CA VAL A 112 10.53 -0.79 -3.63
C VAL A 112 12.00 -0.59 -3.36
N GLY A 113 12.43 -0.85 -2.14
CA GLY A 113 13.84 -0.76 -1.77
C GLY A 113 14.70 -1.78 -2.54
N PRO A 114 15.93 -1.42 -2.96
CA PRO A 114 16.84 -2.33 -3.65
C PRO A 114 17.05 -3.67 -2.91
N VAL A 115 17.06 -3.63 -1.58
CA VAL A 115 17.25 -4.80 -0.71
C VAL A 115 16.06 -5.77 -0.71
N ASP A 116 14.90 -5.33 -1.15
CA ASP A 116 13.67 -6.12 -1.20
C ASP A 116 13.45 -6.80 -2.57
N VAL A 117 14.14 -6.33 -3.62
CA VAL A 117 14.04 -6.93 -4.97
C VAL A 117 14.35 -8.43 -4.99
N PRO A 118 15.36 -8.95 -4.26
CA PRO A 118 15.60 -10.40 -4.20
C PRO A 118 14.46 -11.19 -3.54
N LYS A 119 13.67 -10.57 -2.65
CA LYS A 119 12.49 -11.21 -2.05
C LYS A 119 11.38 -11.35 -3.10
N LEU A 120 11.15 -10.29 -3.87
CA LEU A 120 10.20 -10.29 -4.99
C LEU A 120 10.52 -11.38 -6.02
N ILE A 121 11.79 -11.49 -6.43
CA ILE A 121 12.22 -12.53 -7.39
C ILE A 121 11.96 -13.96 -6.87
N ARG A 122 12.02 -14.17 -5.56
CA ARG A 122 11.76 -15.50 -4.96
C ARG A 122 10.28 -15.81 -4.81
N ASP A 123 9.46 -14.80 -4.65
CA ASP A 123 8.02 -14.95 -4.44
C ASP A 123 7.23 -15.12 -5.74
N VAL A 124 7.65 -14.44 -6.80
CA VAL A 124 7.03 -14.53 -8.13
C VAL A 124 7.48 -15.80 -8.86
N ASP A 125 6.53 -16.46 -9.52
CA ASP A 125 6.84 -17.59 -10.40
C ASP A 125 7.89 -17.18 -11.46
N PRO A 126 8.96 -18.00 -11.68
CA PRO A 126 10.07 -17.64 -12.56
C PRO A 126 9.64 -17.33 -14.00
N GLU A 127 8.71 -18.10 -14.58
CA GLU A 127 8.22 -17.88 -15.93
C GLU A 127 7.41 -16.57 -16.02
N THR A 128 6.60 -16.28 -15.01
CA THR A 128 5.84 -15.03 -14.90
C THR A 128 6.79 -13.83 -14.81
N MET A 129 7.82 -13.92 -13.98
CA MET A 129 8.83 -12.86 -13.88
C MET A 129 9.57 -12.65 -15.20
N LEU A 130 9.95 -13.73 -15.88
CA LEU A 130 10.60 -13.67 -17.18
C LEU A 130 9.72 -12.99 -18.24
N ILE A 131 8.41 -13.32 -18.27
CA ILE A 131 7.46 -12.69 -19.20
C ILE A 131 7.33 -11.19 -18.90
N ALA A 132 7.18 -10.80 -17.63
CA ALA A 132 7.08 -9.40 -17.23
C ALA A 132 8.32 -8.60 -17.64
N LEU A 133 9.51 -9.09 -17.32
CA LEU A 133 10.77 -8.43 -17.66
C LEU A 133 11.01 -8.38 -19.18
N ALA A 134 10.75 -9.47 -19.90
CA ALA A 134 10.93 -9.51 -21.34
C ALA A 134 9.96 -8.57 -22.08
N PHE A 135 8.71 -8.47 -21.59
CA PHE A 135 7.76 -7.50 -22.10
C PHE A 135 8.24 -6.07 -21.83
N ALA A 136 8.64 -5.76 -20.61
CA ALA A 136 9.12 -4.45 -20.20
C ALA A 136 10.32 -3.99 -21.05
N VAL A 137 11.29 -4.89 -21.30
CA VAL A 137 12.48 -4.59 -22.12
C VAL A 137 12.14 -4.40 -23.60
N LYS A 138 11.18 -5.18 -24.14
CA LYS A 138 10.86 -5.21 -25.59
C LYS A 138 9.68 -4.30 -25.99
N SER A 139 8.98 -3.68 -25.04
CA SER A 139 7.81 -2.82 -25.29
C SER A 139 8.15 -1.52 -26.00
N GLY A 140 9.36 -1.02 -25.88
CA GLY A 140 9.77 0.31 -26.34
C GLY A 140 9.36 1.45 -25.38
N ASP A 141 8.75 1.13 -24.24
CA ASP A 141 8.41 2.09 -23.18
C ASP A 141 9.62 2.27 -22.24
N GLU A 142 10.14 3.50 -22.14
CA GLU A 142 11.32 3.81 -21.33
C GLU A 142 11.10 3.56 -19.83
N SER A 143 9.89 3.80 -19.32
CA SER A 143 9.56 3.59 -17.91
C SER A 143 9.52 2.11 -17.55
N LEU A 144 8.93 1.29 -18.43
CA LEU A 144 8.94 -0.17 -18.28
C LEU A 144 10.36 -0.72 -18.38
N HIS A 145 11.14 -0.25 -19.35
CA HIS A 145 12.54 -0.65 -19.51
C HIS A 145 13.37 -0.29 -18.28
N GLY A 146 13.22 0.94 -17.77
CA GLY A 146 13.89 1.40 -16.54
C GLY A 146 13.56 0.53 -15.34
N THR A 147 12.31 0.09 -15.21
CA THR A 147 11.89 -0.82 -14.14
C THR A 147 12.52 -2.20 -14.28
N ALA A 148 12.58 -2.76 -15.48
CA ALA A 148 13.24 -4.04 -15.71
C ALA A 148 14.74 -3.96 -15.36
N GLU A 149 15.43 -2.90 -15.78
CA GLU A 149 16.84 -2.69 -15.42
C GLU A 149 17.05 -2.47 -13.93
N PHE A 150 16.15 -1.77 -13.25
CA PHE A 150 16.17 -1.65 -11.79
C PHE A 150 16.11 -3.03 -11.12
N ILE A 151 15.18 -3.89 -11.53
CA ILE A 151 15.06 -5.24 -10.98
C ILE A 151 16.33 -6.05 -11.26
N LEU A 152 16.81 -6.07 -12.51
CA LEU A 152 18.01 -6.83 -12.92
C LEU A 152 19.29 -6.34 -12.25
N THR A 153 19.39 -5.06 -11.91
CA THR A 153 20.56 -4.48 -11.24
C THR A 153 20.59 -4.80 -9.74
N ASN A 154 19.43 -5.02 -9.12
CA ASN A 154 19.30 -5.26 -7.70
C ASN A 154 19.17 -6.74 -7.30
N ILE A 155 19.56 -7.65 -8.18
CA ILE A 155 19.69 -9.09 -7.91
C ILE A 155 21.13 -9.55 -8.10
N SER A 156 21.41 -10.83 -7.81
CA SER A 156 22.78 -11.34 -8.00
C SER A 156 23.19 -11.26 -9.47
N LYS A 157 24.47 -10.92 -9.74
CA LYS A 157 25.01 -10.79 -11.09
C LYS A 157 24.75 -12.04 -11.94
N ARG A 158 24.96 -13.23 -11.38
CA ARG A 158 24.73 -14.50 -12.07
C ARG A 158 23.25 -14.67 -12.50
N MET A 159 22.32 -14.30 -11.61
CA MET A 159 20.89 -14.39 -11.92
C MET A 159 20.49 -13.36 -12.98
N ALA A 160 21.01 -12.13 -12.87
CA ALA A 160 20.76 -11.07 -13.85
C ALA A 160 21.27 -11.44 -15.24
N GLU A 161 22.47 -12.03 -15.35
CA GLU A 161 23.03 -12.50 -16.61
C GLU A 161 22.15 -13.60 -17.23
N GLY A 162 21.74 -14.60 -16.44
CA GLY A 162 20.84 -15.67 -16.91
C GLY A 162 19.50 -15.12 -17.40
N LEU A 163 18.86 -14.23 -16.62
CA LEU A 163 17.61 -13.61 -17.06
C LEU A 163 17.76 -12.76 -18.32
N ARG A 164 18.87 -12.02 -18.48
CA ARG A 164 19.12 -11.25 -19.69
C ARG A 164 19.28 -12.14 -20.93
N GLU A 165 19.93 -13.29 -20.81
CA GLU A 165 20.04 -14.28 -21.88
C GLU A 165 18.66 -14.83 -22.24
N GLU A 166 17.87 -15.26 -21.27
CA GLU A 166 16.50 -15.76 -21.49
C GLU A 166 15.57 -14.69 -22.08
N ILE A 167 15.67 -13.42 -21.63
CA ILE A 167 14.92 -12.28 -22.20
C ILE A 167 15.32 -12.06 -23.67
N ALA A 168 16.60 -12.18 -24.02
CA ALA A 168 17.06 -11.99 -25.37
C ALA A 168 16.51 -13.07 -26.33
N GLU A 169 16.47 -14.33 -25.87
CA GLU A 169 15.97 -15.48 -26.62
C GLU A 169 14.43 -15.52 -26.73
N LYS A 170 13.72 -14.91 -25.77
CA LYS A 170 12.26 -14.91 -25.75
C LYS A 170 11.70 -14.19 -26.98
N ALA A 171 10.71 -14.78 -27.63
CA ALA A 171 9.98 -14.12 -28.71
C ALA A 171 9.22 -12.88 -28.23
N SER A 172 8.69 -12.09 -29.17
CA SER A 172 7.82 -10.95 -28.83
C SER A 172 6.60 -11.41 -28.01
N ILE A 173 6.35 -10.73 -26.89
CA ILE A 173 5.27 -11.04 -25.96
C ILE A 173 4.07 -10.18 -26.32
N LYS A 174 2.86 -10.77 -26.34
CA LYS A 174 1.63 -10.01 -26.53
C LYS A 174 1.38 -9.08 -25.36
N ALA A 175 0.88 -7.88 -25.63
CA ALA A 175 0.62 -6.87 -24.59
C ALA A 175 -0.23 -7.44 -23.43
N LYS A 176 -1.28 -8.20 -23.72
CA LYS A 176 -2.12 -8.84 -22.70
C LYS A 176 -1.35 -9.78 -21.78
N ASP A 177 -0.45 -10.59 -22.33
CA ASP A 177 0.31 -11.56 -21.55
C ASP A 177 1.37 -10.85 -20.69
N GLY A 178 2.00 -9.79 -21.24
CA GLY A 178 2.94 -8.94 -20.54
C GLY A 178 2.29 -8.17 -19.40
N GLU A 179 1.14 -7.53 -19.65
CA GLU A 179 0.36 -6.84 -18.59
C GLU A 179 -0.09 -7.80 -17.49
N THR A 180 -0.55 -9.00 -17.86
CA THR A 180 -0.95 -10.02 -16.88
C THR A 180 0.25 -10.42 -16.00
N ALA A 181 1.40 -10.62 -16.58
CA ALA A 181 2.62 -10.97 -15.84
C ALA A 181 3.08 -9.82 -14.93
N MET A 182 3.07 -8.57 -15.42
CA MET A 182 3.40 -7.40 -14.60
C MET A 182 2.43 -7.24 -13.43
N ASN A 183 1.12 -7.45 -13.65
CA ASN A 183 0.11 -7.39 -12.59
C ASN A 183 0.34 -8.50 -11.54
N ALA A 184 0.79 -9.69 -11.93
CA ALA A 184 1.15 -10.74 -10.98
C ALA A 184 2.37 -10.36 -10.12
N VAL A 185 3.36 -9.66 -10.69
CA VAL A 185 4.48 -9.09 -9.94
C VAL A 185 4.00 -8.08 -8.91
N ILE A 186 3.07 -7.20 -9.28
CA ILE A 186 2.47 -6.21 -8.36
C ILE A 186 1.67 -6.89 -7.25
N ALA A 187 0.90 -7.93 -7.56
CA ALA A 187 0.15 -8.71 -6.58
C ALA A 187 1.09 -9.37 -5.55
N SER A 188 2.24 -9.91 -6.00
CA SER A 188 3.27 -10.46 -5.11
C SER A 188 3.82 -9.40 -4.15
N ILE A 189 4.12 -8.18 -4.63
CA ILE A 189 4.55 -7.07 -3.78
C ILE A 189 3.49 -6.76 -2.71
N GLY A 190 2.21 -6.72 -3.08
CA GLY A 190 1.12 -6.54 -2.14
C GLY A 190 1.05 -7.63 -1.08
N ASN A 191 1.25 -8.89 -1.47
CA ASN A 191 1.28 -10.03 -0.53
C ASN A 191 2.46 -9.93 0.44
N LEU A 192 3.67 -9.63 -0.05
CA LEU A 192 4.86 -9.43 0.77
C LEU A 192 4.69 -8.26 1.75
N GLN A 193 4.03 -7.17 1.32
CA GLN A 193 3.69 -6.04 2.18
C GLN A 193 2.70 -6.45 3.27
N ALA A 194 1.64 -7.16 2.93
CA ALA A 194 0.65 -7.66 3.88
C ALA A 194 1.25 -8.64 4.89
N ALA A 195 2.24 -9.44 4.48
CA ALA A 195 3.02 -10.32 5.36
C ALA A 195 4.05 -9.58 6.23
N GLY A 196 4.28 -8.27 6.00
CA GLY A 196 5.30 -7.49 6.69
C GLY A 196 6.75 -7.79 6.26
N GLU A 197 6.92 -8.50 5.13
CA GLU A 197 8.22 -8.87 4.59
C GLU A 197 8.83 -7.78 3.70
N LEU A 198 7.99 -6.87 3.18
CA LEU A 198 8.37 -5.74 2.35
C LEU A 198 7.65 -4.48 2.84
N THR A 199 8.35 -3.35 2.82
CA THR A 199 7.75 -2.04 3.13
C THR A 199 7.94 -1.14 1.92
N LEU A 200 6.82 -0.60 1.40
CA LEU A 200 6.89 0.38 0.32
C LEU A 200 7.41 1.71 0.84
N ILE A 201 8.29 2.33 0.08
CA ILE A 201 8.74 3.69 0.30
C ILE A 201 7.55 4.61 0.03
N VAL A 202 7.21 5.45 1.00
CA VAL A 202 6.23 6.53 0.83
C VAL A 202 7.00 7.73 0.28
N GLU A 203 6.58 8.26 -0.84
CA GLU A 203 7.08 9.56 -1.30
C GLU A 203 6.59 10.59 -0.27
N ASP A 204 7.52 11.19 0.49
CA ASP A 204 7.22 12.31 1.35
C ASP A 204 6.61 13.43 0.49
N GLU A 205 5.49 13.96 0.92
CA GLU A 205 4.89 15.13 0.30
C GLU A 205 5.92 16.26 0.42
N GLU A 206 6.60 16.60 -0.68
CA GLU A 206 7.14 17.95 -0.80
C GLU A 206 5.90 18.85 -0.75
N GLU A 207 5.68 19.49 0.40
CA GLU A 207 4.75 20.59 0.55
C GLU A 207 5.17 21.62 -0.49
N ASP A 208 4.45 21.66 -1.61
CA ASP A 208 4.47 22.83 -2.49
C ASP A 208 3.91 24.00 -1.67
N GLU A 209 4.78 24.64 -0.88
CA GLU A 209 4.56 25.98 -0.37
C GLU A 209 4.65 26.95 -1.57
N ASP A 210 3.48 27.35 -2.08
CA ASP A 210 3.29 28.60 -2.84
C ASP A 210 2.08 29.35 -2.28
#